data_f7d713ab0a6d5668dd26c97a2f100698
#
_entry.id   f7d713ab0a6d5668dd26c97a2f100698
#
_cell.length_a   1.000
_cell.length_b   1.000
_cell.length_c   1.000
_cell.angle_alpha   90.00
_cell.angle_beta   90.00
_cell.angle_gamma   90.00
#
_symmetry.space_group_name_H-M   'P 1'
#
loop_
_entity.id
_entity.type
_entity.pdbx_description
1 polymer ?
#
loop_
_entity_poly.entity_id
_entity_poly.type
_entity_poly.pdbx_seq_one_letter_code
_entity_poly.pdbx_strand_id
1 'polypeptide(L)'
;MANIDNECKDLEVKDFYAESTTHLEDIMSHQKNMQEKTYGFNFEEMSLRDVMNFWHCNTHAVIDEIHEMTDALGGIKDGSGNAVWKYWKKDFSTFDNKKVSDLSEDDKKELYMEWVDILHFFINYAA
;
A
#
# COMPACT_ATOMS: atom_id res chain seq x y z
N MET A 1 25.54 -16.64 -8.79
CA MET A 1 24.67 -15.53 -9.21
C MET A 1 23.94 -16.01 -10.44
N ALA A 2 22.64 -16.30 -10.33
CA ALA A 2 21.81 -16.66 -11.46
C ALA A 2 21.62 -15.41 -12.33
N ASN A 3 21.78 -15.59 -13.64
CA ASN A 3 21.72 -14.52 -14.62
C ASN A 3 20.25 -14.19 -14.88
N ILE A 4 19.70 -13.23 -14.15
CA ILE A 4 18.30 -12.80 -14.21
C ILE A 4 17.95 -12.17 -15.59
N ASP A 5 18.96 -11.77 -16.36
CA ASP A 5 18.76 -11.07 -17.63
C ASP A 5 18.29 -11.96 -18.82
N ASN A 6 18.26 -13.28 -18.68
CA ASN A 6 17.90 -14.16 -19.80
C ASN A 6 16.49 -14.76 -19.71
N GLU A 7 15.82 -14.72 -18.56
CA GLU A 7 14.47 -15.29 -18.41
C GLU A 7 13.33 -14.32 -18.78
N CYS A 8 13.63 -13.03 -18.93
CA CYS A 8 12.61 -12.04 -19.32
C CYS A 8 12.48 -11.81 -20.84
N LYS A 9 13.26 -12.51 -21.67
CA LYS A 9 13.29 -12.23 -23.12
C LYS A 9 12.18 -12.86 -23.95
N ASP A 10 11.45 -13.82 -23.41
CA ASP A 10 10.42 -14.59 -24.13
C ASP A 10 8.98 -14.27 -23.68
N LEU A 11 8.79 -13.33 -22.74
CA LEU A 11 7.47 -12.78 -22.48
C LEU A 11 7.20 -11.72 -23.55
N GLU A 12 6.07 -11.82 -24.24
CA GLU A 12 5.55 -10.75 -25.09
C GLU A 12 5.16 -9.55 -24.20
N VAL A 13 6.19 -8.85 -23.78
CA VAL A 13 6.12 -7.75 -22.80
C VAL A 13 5.20 -6.63 -23.27
N LYS A 14 5.01 -6.49 -24.58
CA LYS A 14 4.14 -5.44 -25.17
C LYS A 14 2.68 -5.58 -24.81
N ASP A 15 2.12 -6.80 -24.85
CA ASP A 15 0.70 -7.00 -24.58
C ASP A 15 0.41 -6.88 -23.07
N PHE A 16 1.31 -7.38 -22.23
CA PHE A 16 1.21 -7.25 -20.78
C PHE A 16 1.25 -5.78 -20.33
N TYR A 17 2.14 -4.97 -20.88
CA TYR A 17 2.20 -3.53 -20.54
C TYR A 17 0.99 -2.76 -21.05
N ALA A 18 0.49 -3.08 -22.24
CA ALA A 18 -0.70 -2.42 -22.79
C ALA A 18 -1.94 -2.71 -21.93
N GLU A 19 -2.16 -3.97 -21.55
CA GLU A 19 -3.29 -4.38 -20.71
C GLU A 19 -3.17 -3.82 -19.29
N SER A 20 -1.99 -3.91 -18.67
CA SER A 20 -1.77 -3.38 -17.32
C SER A 20 -1.85 -1.85 -17.27
N THR A 21 -1.45 -1.14 -18.33
CA THR A 21 -1.59 0.31 -18.42
C THR A 21 -3.06 0.71 -18.45
N THR A 22 -3.90 0.01 -19.21
CA THR A 22 -5.34 0.25 -19.28
C THR A 22 -5.99 0.07 -17.91
N HIS A 23 -5.68 -1.01 -17.20
CA HIS A 23 -6.22 -1.24 -15.85
C HIS A 23 -5.76 -0.18 -14.85
N LEU A 24 -4.52 0.27 -14.91
CA LEU A 24 -4.02 1.33 -14.05
C LEU A 24 -4.74 2.66 -14.33
N GLU A 25 -4.94 3.02 -15.60
CA GLU A 25 -5.69 4.22 -16.00
C GLU A 25 -7.13 4.17 -15.49
N ASP A 26 -7.80 3.01 -15.57
CA ASP A 26 -9.13 2.82 -15.02
C ASP A 26 -9.16 3.03 -13.50
N ILE A 27 -8.22 2.44 -12.77
CA ILE A 27 -8.11 2.61 -11.32
C ILE A 27 -7.84 4.08 -10.96
N MET A 28 -6.93 4.75 -11.66
CA MET A 28 -6.62 6.17 -11.47
C MET A 28 -7.86 7.04 -11.73
N SER A 29 -8.59 6.76 -12.79
CA SER A 29 -9.85 7.47 -13.12
C SER A 29 -10.91 7.29 -12.04
N HIS A 30 -11.08 6.08 -11.52
CA HIS A 30 -12.00 5.80 -10.42
C HIS A 30 -11.57 6.52 -9.13
N GLN A 31 -10.28 6.50 -8.82
CA GLN A 31 -9.75 7.18 -7.64
C GLN A 31 -9.93 8.70 -7.73
N LYS A 32 -9.61 9.31 -8.88
CA LYS A 32 -9.86 10.73 -9.14
C LYS A 32 -11.33 11.08 -8.94
N ASN A 33 -12.24 10.32 -9.56
CA ASN A 33 -13.68 10.51 -9.41
C ASN A 33 -14.14 10.43 -7.95
N MET A 34 -13.59 9.50 -7.18
CA MET A 34 -13.89 9.36 -5.76
C MET A 34 -13.46 10.63 -4.99
N GLN A 35 -12.26 11.10 -5.21
CA GLN A 35 -11.72 12.30 -4.56
C GLN A 35 -12.55 13.54 -4.89
N GLU A 36 -12.90 13.73 -6.16
CA GLU A 36 -13.70 14.86 -6.62
C GLU A 36 -15.13 14.82 -6.05
N LYS A 37 -15.79 13.66 -6.10
CA LYS A 37 -17.18 13.54 -5.66
C LYS A 37 -17.36 13.47 -4.16
N THR A 38 -16.44 12.83 -3.45
CA THR A 38 -16.56 12.60 -2.01
C THR A 38 -15.99 13.76 -1.20
N TYR A 39 -14.85 14.28 -1.63
CA TYR A 39 -14.10 15.30 -0.91
C TYR A 39 -14.16 16.68 -1.56
N GLY A 40 -14.74 16.78 -2.76
CA GLY A 40 -14.92 18.05 -3.47
C GLY A 40 -13.63 18.64 -4.02
N PHE A 41 -12.59 17.84 -4.21
CA PHE A 41 -11.37 18.30 -4.86
C PHE A 41 -11.64 18.63 -6.33
N ASN A 42 -11.04 19.71 -6.82
CA ASN A 42 -10.99 20.04 -8.24
C ASN A 42 -9.51 20.13 -8.63
N PHE A 43 -8.94 19.00 -9.01
CA PHE A 43 -7.51 18.88 -9.29
C PHE A 43 -7.03 19.83 -10.40
N GLU A 44 -7.88 20.15 -11.37
CA GLU A 44 -7.53 21.05 -12.48
C GLU A 44 -7.42 22.51 -12.04
N GLU A 45 -8.12 22.88 -10.97
CA GLU A 45 -8.12 24.26 -10.43
C GLU A 45 -7.27 24.42 -9.16
N MET A 46 -6.72 23.31 -8.65
CA MET A 46 -5.87 23.38 -7.44
C MET A 46 -4.62 24.22 -7.68
N SER A 47 -4.30 25.07 -6.72
CA SER A 47 -3.00 25.72 -6.70
C SER A 47 -1.88 24.70 -6.45
N LEU A 48 -0.65 24.99 -6.88
CA LEU A 48 0.51 24.13 -6.57
C LEU A 48 0.69 23.93 -5.06
N ARG A 49 0.32 24.91 -4.25
CA ARG A 49 0.34 24.78 -2.78
C ARG A 49 -0.67 23.73 -2.31
N ASP A 50 -1.87 23.71 -2.88
CA ASP A 50 -2.91 22.76 -2.50
C ASP A 50 -2.53 21.35 -2.94
N VAL A 51 -1.94 21.19 -4.12
CA VAL A 51 -1.39 19.91 -4.58
C VAL A 51 -0.30 19.42 -3.63
N MET A 52 0.63 20.29 -3.21
CA MET A 52 1.67 19.92 -2.24
C MET A 52 1.08 19.52 -0.89
N ASN A 53 0.06 20.23 -0.40
CA ASN A 53 -0.63 19.89 0.83
C ASN A 53 -1.35 18.55 0.70
N PHE A 54 -2.05 18.30 -0.41
CA PHE A 54 -2.71 17.05 -0.70
C PHE A 54 -1.72 15.89 -0.71
N TRP A 55 -0.59 16.02 -1.40
CA TRP A 55 0.47 15.00 -1.40
C TRP A 55 1.06 14.77 -0.02
N HIS A 56 1.26 15.85 0.76
CA HIS A 56 1.75 15.72 2.14
C HIS A 56 0.78 14.91 3.01
N CYS A 57 -0.51 15.19 2.94
CA CYS A 57 -1.54 14.41 3.64
C CYS A 57 -1.54 12.94 3.19
N ASN A 58 -1.48 12.69 1.87
CA ASN A 58 -1.41 11.31 1.35
C ASN A 58 -0.15 10.57 1.81
N THR A 59 1.00 11.27 1.91
CA THR A 59 2.23 10.68 2.44
C THR A 59 2.04 10.19 3.88
N HIS A 60 1.40 11.01 4.73
CA HIS A 60 1.11 10.61 6.10
C HIS A 60 0.12 9.45 6.16
N ALA A 61 -0.91 9.46 5.32
CA ALA A 61 -1.86 8.36 5.23
C ALA A 61 -1.17 7.05 4.82
N VAL A 62 -0.35 7.04 3.77
CA VAL A 62 0.43 5.84 3.38
C VAL A 62 1.30 5.32 4.53
N ILE A 63 1.93 6.21 5.30
CA ILE A 63 2.75 5.81 6.46
C ILE A 63 1.88 5.18 7.56
N ASP A 64 0.68 5.72 7.77
CA ASP A 64 -0.27 5.21 8.76
C ASP A 64 -0.75 3.81 8.37
N GLU A 65 -1.18 3.61 7.13
CA GLU A 65 -1.59 2.30 6.60
C GLU A 65 -0.46 1.26 6.63
N ILE A 66 0.80 1.67 6.40
CA ILE A 66 1.96 0.78 6.57
C ILE A 66 2.11 0.35 8.03
N HIS A 67 1.85 1.24 8.99
CA HIS A 67 1.85 0.88 10.40
C HIS A 67 0.70 -0.08 10.73
N GLU A 68 -0.52 0.18 10.23
CA GLU A 68 -1.68 -0.68 10.43
C GLU A 68 -1.46 -2.06 9.79
N MET A 69 -0.89 -2.13 8.59
CA MET A 69 -0.48 -3.39 7.96
C MET A 69 0.53 -4.16 8.83
N THR A 70 1.47 -3.46 9.46
CA THR A 70 2.44 -4.09 10.37
C THR A 70 1.73 -4.60 11.63
N ASP A 71 0.73 -3.89 12.11
CA ASP A 71 -0.09 -4.27 13.26
C ASP A 71 -0.98 -5.48 12.95
N ALA A 72 -1.54 -5.55 11.75
CA ALA A 72 -2.30 -6.70 11.26
C ALA A 72 -1.45 -7.99 11.21
N LEU A 73 -0.14 -7.86 11.03
CA LEU A 73 0.80 -8.98 11.17
C LEU A 73 1.02 -9.43 12.63
N GLY A 74 0.36 -8.78 13.60
CA GLY A 74 0.40 -9.14 15.01
C GLY A 74 1.34 -8.27 15.86
N GLY A 75 1.77 -7.11 15.32
CA GLY A 75 2.73 -6.24 16.01
C GLY A 75 2.22 -5.55 17.24
N ILE A 76 0.91 -5.26 17.33
CA ILE A 76 0.35 -4.45 18.42
C ILE A 76 -0.91 -5.07 19.06
N LYS A 77 -1.60 -5.98 18.40
CA LYS A 77 -2.88 -6.54 18.87
C LYS A 77 -2.85 -7.24 20.24
N ASP A 78 -1.68 -7.65 20.71
CA ASP A 78 -1.54 -8.25 22.04
C ASP A 78 -1.41 -7.21 23.18
N GLY A 79 -1.45 -5.92 22.86
CA GLY A 79 -1.26 -4.84 23.84
C GLY A 79 0.16 -4.70 24.39
N SER A 80 1.10 -5.57 23.95
CA SER A 80 2.50 -5.54 24.40
C SER A 80 3.29 -4.38 23.77
N GLY A 81 2.75 -3.79 22.72
CA GLY A 81 3.42 -2.74 21.95
C GLY A 81 4.72 -3.20 21.28
N ASN A 82 4.83 -4.49 20.99
CA ASN A 82 5.97 -5.13 20.34
C ASN A 82 5.87 -5.03 18.82
N ALA A 83 5.86 -3.82 18.27
CA ALA A 83 5.96 -3.65 16.84
C ALA A 83 7.37 -4.06 16.36
N VAL A 84 7.44 -4.85 15.29
CA VAL A 84 8.70 -5.37 14.71
C VAL A 84 9.73 -4.26 14.43
N TRP A 85 9.26 -3.07 14.06
CA TRP A 85 10.12 -1.91 13.78
C TRP A 85 10.76 -1.31 15.07
N LYS A 86 10.22 -1.67 16.27
CA LYS A 86 10.76 -1.21 17.57
C LYS A 86 11.86 -2.16 18.07
N TYR A 87 12.95 -2.24 17.30
CA TYR A 87 14.10 -3.12 17.59
C TYR A 87 14.72 -2.95 18.99
N TRP A 88 14.39 -1.88 19.70
CA TRP A 88 14.79 -1.65 21.09
C TRP A 88 13.91 -2.37 22.11
N LYS A 89 12.77 -2.92 21.71
CA LYS A 89 11.94 -3.80 22.54
C LYS A 89 12.39 -5.23 22.31
N LYS A 90 12.81 -5.89 23.38
CA LYS A 90 13.59 -7.14 23.31
C LYS A 90 12.79 -8.42 23.17
N ASP A 91 11.46 -8.37 23.14
CA ASP A 91 10.65 -9.59 23.06
C ASP A 91 9.98 -9.72 21.69
N PHE A 92 10.71 -10.35 20.78
CA PHE A 92 10.21 -10.73 19.45
C PHE A 92 9.80 -12.21 19.38
N SER A 93 9.80 -12.91 20.53
CA SER A 93 9.59 -14.36 20.57
C SER A 93 8.28 -14.81 19.93
N THR A 94 7.27 -13.94 19.93
CA THR A 94 5.97 -14.20 19.30
C THR A 94 6.06 -14.20 17.78
N PHE A 95 6.98 -13.43 17.19
CA PHE A 95 7.15 -13.31 15.74
C PHE A 95 8.16 -14.32 15.18
N ASP A 96 9.24 -14.59 15.90
CA ASP A 96 10.36 -15.40 15.42
C ASP A 96 9.95 -16.83 15.02
N ASN A 97 8.83 -17.32 15.54
CA ASN A 97 8.35 -18.68 15.31
C ASN A 97 7.04 -18.75 14.50
N LYS A 98 6.38 -17.62 14.20
CA LYS A 98 5.17 -17.60 13.37
C LYS A 98 5.52 -17.57 11.89
N LYS A 99 4.81 -18.38 11.12
CA LYS A 99 4.85 -18.36 9.65
C LYS A 99 3.58 -17.65 9.13
N VAL A 100 3.63 -17.18 7.89
CA VAL A 100 2.45 -16.63 7.22
C VAL A 100 1.28 -17.63 7.19
N SER A 101 1.58 -18.93 7.13
CA SER A 101 0.58 -19.99 7.20
C SER A 101 -0.15 -20.07 8.54
N ASP A 102 0.41 -19.50 9.60
CA ASP A 102 -0.13 -19.56 10.95
C ASP A 102 -1.04 -18.35 11.26
N LEU A 103 -1.16 -17.40 10.32
CA LEU A 103 -2.12 -16.30 10.42
C LEU A 103 -3.54 -16.83 10.28
N SER A 104 -4.44 -16.31 11.10
CA SER A 104 -5.87 -16.56 10.93
C SER A 104 -6.40 -15.99 9.63
N GLU A 105 -7.55 -16.46 9.14
CA GLU A 105 -8.17 -15.90 7.95
C GLU A 105 -8.59 -14.42 8.16
N ASP A 106 -8.94 -14.05 9.38
CA ASP A 106 -9.27 -12.67 9.72
C ASP A 106 -8.01 -11.77 9.68
N ASP A 107 -6.87 -12.23 10.21
CA ASP A 107 -5.61 -11.49 10.14
C ASP A 107 -5.13 -11.34 8.69
N LYS A 108 -5.28 -12.37 7.87
CA LYS A 108 -4.96 -12.31 6.44
C LYS A 108 -5.84 -11.31 5.69
N LYS A 109 -7.14 -11.30 6.00
CA LYS A 109 -8.09 -10.36 5.41
C LYS A 109 -7.75 -8.92 5.80
N GLU A 110 -7.46 -8.68 7.06
CA GLU A 110 -7.07 -7.37 7.56
C GLU A 110 -5.78 -6.90 6.88
N LEU A 111 -4.74 -7.74 6.84
CA LEU A 111 -3.50 -7.46 6.11
C LEU A 111 -3.74 -7.10 4.64
N TYR A 112 -4.68 -7.80 3.98
CA TYR A 112 -5.04 -7.50 2.60
C TYR A 112 -5.75 -6.14 2.47
N MET A 113 -6.62 -5.79 3.41
CA MET A 113 -7.33 -4.50 3.40
C MET A 113 -6.35 -3.34 3.57
N GLU A 114 -5.43 -3.43 4.53
CA GLU A 114 -4.39 -2.40 4.72
C GLU A 114 -3.51 -2.23 3.46
N TRP A 115 -3.20 -3.32 2.79
CA TRP A 115 -2.50 -3.27 1.50
C TRP A 115 -3.30 -2.52 0.43
N VAL A 116 -4.61 -2.75 0.35
CA VAL A 116 -5.50 -2.05 -0.59
C VAL A 116 -5.54 -0.55 -0.26
N ASP A 117 -5.60 -0.18 1.02
CA ASP A 117 -5.65 1.21 1.46
C ASP A 117 -4.33 1.95 1.16
N ILE A 118 -3.18 1.31 1.34
CA ILE A 118 -1.88 1.83 0.87
C ILE A 118 -1.93 2.13 -0.63
N LEU A 119 -2.47 1.22 -1.45
CA LEU A 119 -2.59 1.43 -2.89
C LEU A 119 -3.51 2.60 -3.22
N HIS A 120 -4.65 2.75 -2.54
CA HIS A 120 -5.55 3.86 -2.74
C HIS A 120 -4.87 5.21 -2.51
N PHE A 121 -4.17 5.36 -1.38
CA PHE A 121 -3.43 6.58 -1.08
C PHE A 121 -2.25 6.79 -2.04
N PHE A 122 -1.58 5.72 -2.44
CA PHE A 122 -0.48 5.82 -3.40
C PHE A 122 -0.94 6.29 -4.78
N ILE A 123 -2.09 5.82 -5.26
CA ILE A 123 -2.66 6.22 -6.54
C ILE A 123 -3.07 7.69 -6.55
N ASN A 124 -3.41 8.28 -5.41
CA ASN A 124 -3.73 9.70 -5.29
C ASN A 124 -2.59 10.64 -5.74
N TYR A 125 -1.33 10.17 -5.79
CA TYR A 125 -0.24 10.97 -6.34
C TYR A 125 -0.29 11.14 -7.86
N ALA A 126 -1.07 10.32 -8.53
CA ALA A 126 -1.22 10.32 -9.99
C ALA A 126 -2.57 10.89 -10.46
N ALA A 127 -3.42 11.29 -9.52
CA ALA A 127 -4.75 11.82 -9.79
C ALA A 127 -4.72 13.23 -10.42
#